data_0164db0df43b41b4b17f63ad6d9d0b6f
#
_entry.id   0164db0df43b41b4b17f63ad6d9d0b6f
#
_cell.length_a   1.000
_cell.length_b   1.000
_cell.length_c   1.000
_cell.angle_alpha   90.00
_cell.angle_beta   90.00
_cell.angle_gamma   90.00
#
_symmetry.space_group_name_H-M   'P 1'
#
loop_
_entity.id
_entity.type
_entity.pdbx_description
1 polymer ?
#
loop_
_entity_poly.entity_id
_entity_poly.type
_entity_poly.pdbx_seq_one_letter_code
_entity_poly.pdbx_strand_id
1 'polypeptide(L)'
;MLTYTYVSKGTFALMEKPKPVLQHERDAIVKVTLASICSSDLHIKHGSVPRAVPGITVGHEMVGIVEEVGSAVTNVKPGDRVTVNVETFCGECFFCKKGFVNNCTDQNGGWALGCRIDGGQAEYVRVPFADQGLNKIPDGVTDRQALLVGDVLATGFWAARISEITPEDTVLILGAGPTGICTLLCVMLHSPKRIIVCEKDASRLQFIRRHYPQVLTVQPEDCAAFVRAHSDHGGADVVLEVAGDVLQKPYLQDRRRGRLRL
;
A
#
# COMPACT_ATOMS: atom_id res chain seq x y z
N MET A 1 6.51 -0.62 26.32
CA MET A 1 6.44 -1.50 25.14
C MET A 1 7.61 -1.26 24.22
N LEU A 2 8.07 -2.32 23.54
CA LEU A 2 9.08 -2.17 22.49
C LEU A 2 8.50 -1.54 21.23
N THR A 3 9.26 -0.64 20.60
CA THR A 3 8.90 0.08 19.39
C THR A 3 10.09 0.22 18.46
N TYR A 4 9.87 0.21 17.15
CA TYR A 4 10.89 0.59 16.18
C TYR A 4 10.64 2.05 15.77
N THR A 5 11.57 2.92 16.16
CA THR A 5 11.36 4.37 16.17
C THR A 5 12.28 5.08 15.19
N TYR A 6 11.74 6.03 14.43
CA TYR A 6 12.50 6.98 13.61
C TYR A 6 13.15 8.03 14.51
N VAL A 7 14.44 7.97 14.68
CA VAL A 7 15.20 8.91 15.53
C VAL A 7 15.60 10.15 14.74
N SER A 8 16.19 9.94 13.58
CA SER A 8 16.64 11.01 12.68
C SER A 8 16.91 10.43 11.30
N LYS A 9 17.17 11.29 10.32
CA LYS A 9 17.57 10.85 8.98
C LYS A 9 18.73 9.84 9.05
N GLY A 10 18.52 8.68 8.45
CA GLY A 10 19.45 7.56 8.44
C GLY A 10 19.34 6.61 9.64
N THR A 11 18.60 6.97 10.70
CA THR A 11 18.62 6.22 11.96
C THR A 11 17.22 5.81 12.41
N PHE A 12 17.01 4.50 12.51
CA PHE A 12 15.92 3.87 13.23
C PHE A 12 16.53 3.13 14.45
N ALA A 13 15.81 3.08 15.56
CA ALA A 13 16.25 2.37 16.76
C ALA A 13 15.10 1.64 17.45
N LEU A 14 15.43 0.51 18.08
CA LEU A 14 14.54 -0.10 19.07
C LEU A 14 14.54 0.77 20.31
N MET A 15 13.35 1.16 20.76
CA MET A 15 13.16 2.00 21.93
C MET A 15 12.02 1.46 22.80
N GLU A 16 12.06 1.74 24.08
CA GLU A 16 10.94 1.54 24.98
C GLU A 16 10.09 2.82 25.04
N LYS A 17 8.79 2.66 24.83
CA LYS A 17 7.79 3.72 24.98
C LYS A 17 6.66 3.25 25.90
N PRO A 18 5.90 4.16 26.53
CA PRO A 18 4.67 3.80 27.20
C PRO A 18 3.68 3.17 26.21
N LYS A 19 2.83 2.26 26.72
CA LYS A 19 1.70 1.74 25.94
C LYS A 19 0.79 2.92 25.55
N PRO A 20 0.29 3.01 24.30
CA PRO A 20 -0.60 4.07 23.90
C PRO A 20 -1.93 3.99 24.66
N VAL A 21 -2.56 5.14 24.86
CA VAL A 21 -3.88 5.28 25.46
C VAL A 21 -4.84 5.92 24.45
N LEU A 22 -6.14 5.73 24.64
CA LEU A 22 -7.16 6.43 23.86
C LEU A 22 -7.00 7.94 24.08
N GLN A 23 -7.02 8.71 23.00
CA GLN A 23 -6.94 10.17 23.01
C GLN A 23 -8.26 10.82 22.60
N HIS A 24 -9.13 10.03 21.94
CA HIS A 24 -10.44 10.48 21.48
C HIS A 24 -11.45 9.32 21.56
N GLU A 25 -12.72 9.65 21.70
CA GLU A 25 -13.82 8.66 21.76
C GLU A 25 -13.95 7.78 20.50
N ARG A 26 -13.34 8.18 19.39
CA ARG A 26 -13.32 7.45 18.10
C ARG A 26 -12.04 6.62 17.91
N ASP A 27 -11.16 6.55 18.89
CA ASP A 27 -9.90 5.78 18.81
C ASP A 27 -10.10 4.32 19.19
N ALA A 28 -9.18 3.48 18.75
CA ALA A 28 -8.98 2.14 19.30
C ALA A 28 -7.50 1.91 19.62
N ILE A 29 -7.24 1.02 20.59
CA ILE A 29 -5.91 0.44 20.84
C ILE A 29 -5.92 -0.97 20.27
N VAL A 30 -4.94 -1.26 19.44
CA VAL A 30 -4.76 -2.58 18.83
C VAL A 30 -3.45 -3.19 19.36
N LYS A 31 -3.53 -4.41 19.88
CA LYS A 31 -2.37 -5.26 20.16
C LYS A 31 -1.90 -5.85 18.84
N VAL A 32 -0.74 -5.46 18.36
CA VAL A 32 -0.19 -5.91 17.07
C VAL A 32 0.24 -7.38 17.18
N THR A 33 -0.24 -8.22 16.27
CA THR A 33 0.15 -9.64 16.17
C THR A 33 1.12 -9.87 15.03
N LEU A 34 1.05 -9.06 13.97
CA LEU A 34 1.94 -9.13 12.82
C LEU A 34 2.03 -7.75 12.17
N ALA A 35 3.23 -7.35 11.77
CA ALA A 35 3.50 -6.14 11.00
C ALA A 35 4.50 -6.43 9.88
N SER A 36 4.49 -5.62 8.83
CA SER A 36 5.47 -5.67 7.75
C SER A 36 6.26 -4.36 7.63
N ILE A 37 7.35 -4.43 6.88
CA ILE A 37 8.17 -3.28 6.51
C ILE A 37 7.84 -2.92 5.07
N CYS A 38 7.41 -1.69 4.86
CA CYS A 38 7.15 -1.12 3.54
C CYS A 38 8.37 -0.34 3.02
N SER A 39 8.47 -0.19 1.71
CA SER A 39 9.46 0.70 1.11
C SER A 39 9.31 2.15 1.57
N SER A 40 8.11 2.57 1.95
CA SER A 40 7.84 3.89 2.53
C SER A 40 8.58 4.12 3.85
N ASP A 41 8.81 3.09 4.66
CA ASP A 41 9.63 3.19 5.88
C ASP A 41 11.09 3.50 5.53
N LEU A 42 11.61 2.94 4.43
CA LEU A 42 12.95 3.27 3.93
C LEU A 42 13.01 4.70 3.40
N HIS A 43 11.95 5.20 2.75
CA HIS A 43 11.87 6.59 2.34
C HIS A 43 11.88 7.54 3.54
N ILE A 44 11.20 7.20 4.65
CA ILE A 44 11.29 7.94 5.91
C ILE A 44 12.74 7.92 6.41
N LYS A 45 13.36 6.73 6.49
CA LYS A 45 14.74 6.57 6.93
C LYS A 45 15.71 7.45 6.13
N HIS A 46 15.56 7.51 4.83
CA HIS A 46 16.42 8.30 3.95
C HIS A 46 16.10 9.81 3.95
N GLY A 47 15.03 10.22 4.66
CA GLY A 47 14.61 11.62 4.74
C GLY A 47 13.91 12.12 3.48
N SER A 48 13.39 11.22 2.65
CA SER A 48 12.64 11.55 1.43
C SER A 48 11.16 11.87 1.71
N VAL A 49 10.71 11.75 2.95
CA VAL A 49 9.35 12.08 3.40
C VAL A 49 9.40 13.29 4.34
N PRO A 50 9.25 14.52 3.83
CA PRO A 50 9.45 15.74 4.63
C PRO A 50 8.50 15.88 5.82
N ARG A 51 7.32 15.25 5.75
CA ARG A 51 6.31 15.29 6.82
C ARG A 51 6.52 14.25 7.93
N ALA A 52 7.50 13.34 7.78
CA ALA A 52 7.80 12.36 8.82
C ALA A 52 8.40 13.05 10.06
N VAL A 53 7.89 12.68 11.22
CA VAL A 53 8.25 13.33 12.50
C VAL A 53 9.27 12.47 13.24
N PRO A 54 10.47 13.00 13.60
CA PRO A 54 11.39 12.28 14.46
C PRO A 54 10.75 11.93 15.83
N GLY A 55 11.11 10.77 16.34
CA GLY A 55 10.56 10.24 17.60
C GLY A 55 9.32 9.37 17.45
N ILE A 56 8.71 9.27 16.25
CA ILE A 56 7.55 8.40 16.05
C ILE A 56 7.96 6.93 15.90
N THR A 57 7.08 6.04 16.31
CA THR A 57 7.13 4.62 15.95
C THR A 57 6.76 4.48 14.47
N VAL A 58 7.58 3.80 13.68
CA VAL A 58 7.31 3.59 12.25
C VAL A 58 6.35 2.42 12.02
N GLY A 59 6.01 2.20 10.74
CA GLY A 59 5.15 1.10 10.29
C GLY A 59 3.69 1.49 10.16
N HIS A 60 3.12 1.15 9.02
CA HIS A 60 1.72 1.43 8.66
C HIS A 60 0.99 0.20 8.12
N GLU A 61 1.66 -0.94 8.05
CA GLU A 61 1.08 -2.23 7.66
C GLU A 61 1.08 -3.16 8.87
N MET A 62 -0.10 -3.44 9.42
CA MET A 62 -0.24 -4.32 10.59
C MET A 62 -1.62 -4.96 10.68
N VAL A 63 -1.65 -6.06 11.38
CA VAL A 63 -2.86 -6.73 11.87
C VAL A 63 -2.74 -6.97 13.37
N GLY A 64 -3.85 -7.11 14.05
CA GLY A 64 -3.83 -7.34 15.48
C GLY A 64 -5.19 -7.65 16.07
N ILE A 65 -5.24 -7.58 17.39
CA ILE A 65 -6.45 -7.79 18.19
C ILE A 65 -6.80 -6.47 18.85
N VAL A 66 -8.04 -6.04 18.71
CA VAL A 66 -8.57 -4.87 19.39
C VAL A 66 -8.49 -5.11 20.90
N GLU A 67 -7.80 -4.24 21.63
CA GLU A 67 -7.68 -4.30 23.08
C GLU A 67 -8.65 -3.36 23.79
N GLU A 68 -8.80 -2.16 23.28
CA GLU A 68 -9.65 -1.12 23.87
C GLU A 68 -10.26 -0.27 22.75
N VAL A 69 -11.46 0.25 22.96
CA VAL A 69 -12.15 1.15 22.03
C VAL A 69 -12.72 2.36 22.77
N GLY A 70 -12.74 3.51 22.12
CA GLY A 70 -13.43 4.70 22.59
C GLY A 70 -14.95 4.55 22.52
N SER A 71 -15.64 5.39 23.26
CA SER A 71 -17.11 5.31 23.46
C SER A 71 -17.95 5.49 22.19
N ALA A 72 -17.38 6.12 21.14
CA ALA A 72 -18.04 6.35 19.85
C ALA A 72 -17.70 5.31 18.78
N VAL A 73 -16.88 4.30 19.09
CA VAL A 73 -16.54 3.21 18.16
C VAL A 73 -17.66 2.19 18.13
N THR A 74 -18.12 1.84 16.93
CA THR A 74 -19.28 0.96 16.73
C THR A 74 -18.98 -0.31 15.92
N ASN A 75 -18.01 -0.27 15.02
CA ASN A 75 -17.75 -1.36 14.06
C ASN A 75 -16.90 -2.49 14.63
N VAL A 76 -16.12 -2.22 15.67
CA VAL A 76 -15.23 -3.19 16.29
C VAL A 76 -15.35 -3.15 17.81
N LYS A 77 -14.96 -4.23 18.49
CA LYS A 77 -14.95 -4.36 19.94
C LYS A 77 -13.69 -5.08 20.41
N PRO A 78 -13.34 -4.98 21.70
CA PRO A 78 -12.24 -5.75 22.28
C PRO A 78 -12.35 -7.24 21.97
N GLY A 79 -11.22 -7.85 21.56
CA GLY A 79 -11.14 -9.24 21.11
C GLY A 79 -11.31 -9.45 19.60
N ASP A 80 -11.82 -8.48 18.84
CA ASP A 80 -11.93 -8.61 17.39
C ASP A 80 -10.53 -8.65 16.73
N ARG A 81 -10.31 -9.57 15.80
CA ARG A 81 -9.14 -9.59 14.92
C ARG A 81 -9.35 -8.59 13.79
N VAL A 82 -8.37 -7.72 13.59
CA VAL A 82 -8.49 -6.61 12.64
C VAL A 82 -7.24 -6.42 11.78
N THR A 83 -7.44 -5.98 10.54
CA THR A 83 -6.41 -5.30 9.76
C THR A 83 -6.57 -3.80 9.92
N VAL A 84 -5.43 -3.09 9.98
CA VAL A 84 -5.40 -1.64 10.10
C VAL A 84 -5.24 -1.03 8.71
N ASN A 85 -6.07 -0.04 8.39
CA ASN A 85 -5.97 0.71 7.15
C ASN A 85 -4.79 1.69 7.26
N VAL A 86 -3.91 1.69 6.25
CA VAL A 86 -2.77 2.63 6.18
C VAL A 86 -3.23 4.09 6.20
N GLU A 87 -4.34 4.37 5.54
CA GLU A 87 -4.97 5.69 5.50
C GLU A 87 -6.06 5.78 6.58
N THR A 88 -5.78 6.45 7.68
CA THR A 88 -6.81 6.84 8.64
C THR A 88 -7.51 8.11 8.16
N PHE A 89 -8.81 8.29 8.45
CA PHE A 89 -9.52 9.48 7.97
C PHE A 89 -10.77 9.80 8.80
N CYS A 90 -11.11 11.07 8.90
CA CYS A 90 -12.21 11.53 9.76
C CYS A 90 -13.62 11.16 9.24
N GLY A 91 -13.78 10.95 7.92
CA GLY A 91 -15.06 10.68 7.28
C GLY A 91 -15.93 11.93 7.03
N GLU A 92 -15.57 13.10 7.57
CA GLU A 92 -16.45 14.27 7.65
C GLU A 92 -15.98 15.48 6.83
N CYS A 93 -14.66 15.61 6.59
CA CYS A 93 -14.12 16.73 5.83
C CYS A 93 -14.50 16.65 4.33
N PHE A 94 -14.30 17.76 3.63
CA PHE A 94 -14.60 17.86 2.20
C PHE A 94 -14.02 16.72 1.38
N PHE A 95 -12.73 16.39 1.60
CA PHE A 95 -12.06 15.34 0.84
C PHE A 95 -12.61 13.94 1.16
N CYS A 96 -12.83 13.63 2.45
CA CYS A 96 -13.42 12.37 2.86
C CYS A 96 -14.80 12.14 2.24
N LYS A 97 -15.67 13.16 2.27
CA LYS A 97 -17.01 13.11 1.64
C LYS A 97 -16.98 12.92 0.14
N LYS A 98 -15.87 13.27 -0.52
CA LYS A 98 -15.63 13.06 -1.96
C LYS A 98 -14.92 11.73 -2.28
N GLY A 99 -14.56 10.92 -1.27
CA GLY A 99 -13.82 9.67 -1.43
C GLY A 99 -12.31 9.82 -1.54
N PHE A 100 -11.76 11.03 -1.42
CA PHE A 100 -10.31 11.29 -1.44
C PHE A 100 -9.74 11.29 -0.02
N VAL A 101 -9.84 10.14 0.66
CA VAL A 101 -9.49 9.99 2.07
C VAL A 101 -8.02 10.25 2.39
N ASN A 102 -7.13 9.99 1.43
CA ASN A 102 -5.70 10.32 1.51
C ASN A 102 -5.44 11.83 1.66
N ASN A 103 -6.37 12.68 1.26
CA ASN A 103 -6.33 14.14 1.40
C ASN A 103 -7.12 14.63 2.64
N CYS A 104 -7.41 13.75 3.59
CA CYS A 104 -8.08 14.13 4.82
C CYS A 104 -7.36 15.30 5.51
N THR A 105 -8.10 16.31 5.91
CA THR A 105 -7.55 17.54 6.52
C THR A 105 -7.32 17.44 8.02
N ASP A 106 -7.78 16.36 8.66
CA ASP A 106 -7.50 16.11 10.07
C ASP A 106 -6.01 15.77 10.27
N GLN A 107 -5.45 16.19 11.40
CA GLN A 107 -4.04 15.93 11.72
C GLN A 107 -3.68 14.43 11.85
N ASN A 108 -4.67 13.60 12.20
CA ASN A 108 -4.54 12.13 12.26
C ASN A 108 -5.02 11.45 10.97
N GLY A 109 -5.34 12.22 9.92
CA GLY A 109 -5.89 11.70 8.67
C GLY A 109 -4.87 11.57 7.54
N GLY A 110 -5.23 10.84 6.50
CA GLY A 110 -4.32 10.44 5.43
C GLY A 110 -3.26 9.49 5.94
N TRP A 111 -2.12 9.42 5.29
CA TRP A 111 -0.98 8.64 5.80
C TRP A 111 -0.41 9.30 7.06
N ALA A 112 -1.00 9.01 8.21
CA ALA A 112 -0.57 9.52 9.52
C ALA A 112 0.21 8.46 10.31
N LEU A 113 -0.31 7.22 10.39
CA LEU A 113 0.31 6.10 11.10
C LEU A 113 1.72 5.82 10.55
N GLY A 114 2.70 5.73 11.45
CA GLY A 114 4.09 5.47 11.11
C GLY A 114 4.80 6.60 10.36
N CYS A 115 4.16 7.78 10.22
CA CYS A 115 4.71 8.95 9.53
C CYS A 115 4.64 10.21 10.40
N ARG A 116 3.46 10.57 10.90
CA ARG A 116 3.22 11.76 11.74
C ARG A 116 2.77 11.43 13.14
N ILE A 117 2.21 10.25 13.33
CA ILE A 117 1.84 9.66 14.61
C ILE A 117 2.44 8.27 14.73
N ASP A 118 2.51 7.72 15.93
CA ASP A 118 3.05 6.39 16.17
C ASP A 118 2.33 5.34 15.33
N GLY A 119 3.11 4.44 14.70
CA GLY A 119 2.67 3.35 13.85
C GLY A 119 2.74 1.99 14.53
N GLY A 120 2.67 0.93 13.71
CA GLY A 120 2.48 -0.44 14.16
C GLY A 120 3.71 -1.33 14.22
N GLN A 121 4.92 -0.82 13.98
CA GLN A 121 6.14 -1.58 14.32
C GLN A 121 6.41 -1.47 15.81
N ALA A 122 5.45 -1.95 16.60
CA ALA A 122 5.39 -1.94 18.05
C ALA A 122 4.47 -3.06 18.56
N GLU A 123 4.43 -3.26 19.88
CA GLU A 123 3.51 -4.23 20.49
C GLU A 123 2.05 -3.73 20.48
N TYR A 124 1.84 -2.41 20.52
CA TYR A 124 0.52 -1.78 20.51
C TYR A 124 0.54 -0.51 19.66
N VAL A 125 -0.58 -0.22 19.03
CA VAL A 125 -0.80 0.99 18.24
C VAL A 125 -2.16 1.62 18.58
N ARG A 126 -2.19 2.95 18.65
CA ARG A 126 -3.45 3.72 18.70
C ARG A 126 -3.89 3.99 17.25
N VAL A 127 -5.09 3.57 16.92
CA VAL A 127 -5.68 3.80 15.60
C VAL A 127 -6.77 4.86 15.75
N PRO A 128 -6.57 6.08 15.23
CA PRO A 128 -7.60 7.11 15.21
C PRO A 128 -8.70 6.75 14.22
N PHE A 129 -9.92 7.26 14.47
CA PHE A 129 -11.10 7.00 13.62
C PHE A 129 -11.31 5.50 13.37
N ALA A 130 -11.38 4.72 14.46
CA ALA A 130 -11.34 3.26 14.42
C ALA A 130 -12.41 2.64 13.49
N ASP A 131 -13.59 3.22 13.37
CA ASP A 131 -14.65 2.74 12.47
C ASP A 131 -14.27 2.83 10.99
N GLN A 132 -13.35 3.72 10.61
CA GLN A 132 -12.78 3.85 9.28
C GLN A 132 -11.40 3.19 9.17
N GLY A 133 -10.65 3.14 10.27
CA GLY A 133 -9.27 2.66 10.33
C GLY A 133 -9.12 1.16 10.53
N LEU A 134 -10.19 0.46 10.95
CA LEU A 134 -10.14 -0.96 11.29
C LEU A 134 -11.17 -1.77 10.49
N ASN A 135 -10.73 -2.92 9.96
CA ASN A 135 -11.60 -3.88 9.30
C ASN A 135 -11.44 -5.24 9.98
N LYS A 136 -12.56 -5.88 10.34
CA LYS A 136 -12.54 -7.23 10.91
C LYS A 136 -12.00 -8.21 9.88
N ILE A 137 -11.10 -9.08 10.33
CA ILE A 137 -10.57 -10.17 9.52
C ILE A 137 -11.61 -11.29 9.51
N PRO A 138 -12.13 -11.68 8.33
CA PRO A 138 -13.11 -12.75 8.22
C PRO A 138 -12.57 -14.10 8.72
N ASP A 139 -13.48 -14.98 9.15
CA ASP A 139 -13.13 -16.36 9.44
C ASP A 139 -12.53 -17.03 8.21
N GLY A 140 -11.49 -17.85 8.42
CA GLY A 140 -10.76 -18.52 7.34
C GLY A 140 -9.65 -17.67 6.69
N VAL A 141 -9.58 -16.36 6.94
CA VAL A 141 -8.46 -15.50 6.52
C VAL A 141 -7.41 -15.45 7.63
N THR A 142 -6.19 -15.80 7.29
CA THR A 142 -5.03 -15.75 8.22
C THR A 142 -4.52 -14.33 8.38
N ASP A 143 -3.82 -14.05 9.49
CA ASP A 143 -3.17 -12.76 9.72
C ASP A 143 -2.16 -12.40 8.60
N ARG A 144 -1.45 -13.41 8.05
CA ARG A 144 -0.52 -13.19 6.92
C ARG A 144 -1.22 -12.74 5.64
N GLN A 145 -2.40 -13.28 5.35
CA GLN A 145 -3.20 -12.85 4.20
C GLN A 145 -3.80 -11.47 4.43
N ALA A 146 -4.35 -11.22 5.63
CA ALA A 146 -4.97 -9.96 6.01
C ALA A 146 -3.94 -8.80 6.06
N LEU A 147 -2.70 -9.07 6.45
CA LEU A 147 -1.63 -8.06 6.51
C LEU A 147 -1.43 -7.34 5.18
N LEU A 148 -1.48 -8.09 4.07
CA LEU A 148 -1.29 -7.52 2.73
C LEU A 148 -2.46 -6.65 2.27
N VAL A 149 -3.63 -6.80 2.89
CA VAL A 149 -4.86 -6.07 2.48
C VAL A 149 -4.82 -4.61 2.91
N GLY A 150 -4.22 -4.30 4.07
CA GLY A 150 -4.25 -2.97 4.67
C GLY A 150 -3.58 -1.87 3.83
N ASP A 151 -2.58 -2.24 3.02
CA ASP A 151 -1.85 -1.31 2.16
C ASP A 151 -1.56 -1.87 0.77
N VAL A 152 -0.62 -2.82 0.65
CA VAL A 152 -0.02 -3.17 -0.65
C VAL A 152 -1.03 -3.75 -1.65
N LEU A 153 -1.99 -4.56 -1.19
CA LEU A 153 -3.07 -5.07 -2.06
C LEU A 153 -4.09 -3.98 -2.37
N ALA A 154 -4.47 -3.15 -1.37
CA ALA A 154 -5.37 -2.03 -1.58
C ALA A 154 -4.79 -1.01 -2.57
N THR A 155 -3.49 -0.75 -2.50
CA THR A 155 -2.76 0.10 -3.45
C THR A 155 -2.86 -0.46 -4.87
N GLY A 156 -2.58 -1.75 -5.06
CA GLY A 156 -2.73 -2.42 -6.36
C GLY A 156 -4.17 -2.42 -6.87
N PHE A 157 -5.14 -2.65 -5.99
CA PHE A 157 -6.56 -2.60 -6.33
C PHE A 157 -7.00 -1.20 -6.78
N TRP A 158 -6.58 -0.17 -6.05
CA TRP A 158 -6.89 1.21 -6.41
C TRP A 158 -6.27 1.59 -7.75
N ALA A 159 -5.00 1.25 -7.98
CA ALA A 159 -4.32 1.49 -9.25
C ALA A 159 -5.06 0.84 -10.44
N ALA A 160 -5.45 -0.43 -10.31
CA ALA A 160 -6.22 -1.13 -11.34
C ALA A 160 -7.59 -0.47 -11.58
N ARG A 161 -8.31 -0.13 -10.50
CA ARG A 161 -9.64 0.49 -10.56
C ARG A 161 -9.65 1.84 -11.27
N ILE A 162 -8.72 2.76 -10.90
CA ILE A 162 -8.69 4.11 -11.51
C ILE A 162 -8.17 4.10 -12.95
N SER A 163 -7.58 2.99 -13.39
CA SER A 163 -7.09 2.83 -14.76
C SER A 163 -8.18 2.45 -15.75
N GLU A 164 -9.39 2.13 -15.26
CA GLU A 164 -10.54 1.79 -16.10
C GLU A 164 -10.18 0.74 -17.15
N ILE A 165 -9.50 -0.33 -16.71
CA ILE A 165 -9.01 -1.41 -17.57
C ILE A 165 -10.18 -2.13 -18.23
N THR A 166 -10.07 -2.36 -19.53
CA THR A 166 -11.05 -3.09 -20.33
C THR A 166 -10.48 -4.41 -20.89
N PRO A 167 -11.32 -5.36 -21.34
CA PRO A 167 -10.85 -6.61 -21.93
C PRO A 167 -10.03 -6.46 -23.22
N GLU A 168 -10.08 -5.33 -23.89
CA GLU A 168 -9.30 -5.04 -25.10
C GLU A 168 -7.90 -4.52 -24.81
N ASP A 169 -7.64 -4.05 -23.57
CA ASP A 169 -6.41 -3.36 -23.22
C ASP A 169 -5.19 -4.30 -23.14
N THR A 170 -4.05 -3.77 -23.54
CA THR A 170 -2.72 -4.25 -23.20
C THR A 170 -2.21 -3.44 -22.00
N VAL A 171 -2.05 -4.09 -20.85
CA VAL A 171 -1.59 -3.46 -19.60
C VAL A 171 -0.11 -3.74 -19.40
N LEU A 172 0.68 -2.69 -19.20
CA LEU A 172 2.09 -2.77 -18.82
C LEU A 172 2.24 -2.43 -17.33
N ILE A 173 2.84 -3.34 -16.56
CA ILE A 173 3.21 -3.11 -15.17
C ILE A 173 4.73 -2.97 -15.11
N LEU A 174 5.22 -1.85 -14.61
CA LEU A 174 6.65 -1.59 -14.40
C LEU A 174 7.02 -1.88 -12.95
N GLY A 175 7.74 -2.98 -12.74
CA GLY A 175 8.15 -3.51 -11.44
C GLY A 175 7.36 -4.74 -11.01
N ALA A 176 8.08 -5.72 -10.45
CA ALA A 176 7.55 -6.97 -9.90
C ALA A 176 7.92 -7.17 -8.42
N GLY A 177 8.06 -6.08 -7.68
CA GLY A 177 8.13 -6.10 -6.22
C GLY A 177 6.77 -6.48 -5.60
N PRO A 178 6.64 -6.46 -4.26
CA PRO A 178 5.38 -6.78 -3.58
C PRO A 178 4.19 -5.99 -4.13
N THR A 179 4.33 -4.68 -4.32
CA THR A 179 3.30 -3.83 -4.92
C THR A 179 2.98 -4.24 -6.35
N GLY A 180 4.01 -4.56 -7.16
CA GLY A 180 3.82 -5.03 -8.55
C GLY A 180 3.06 -6.34 -8.65
N ILE A 181 3.35 -7.31 -7.76
CA ILE A 181 2.60 -8.58 -7.70
C ILE A 181 1.14 -8.34 -7.26
N CYS A 182 0.92 -7.51 -6.23
CA CYS A 182 -0.44 -7.17 -5.81
C CYS A 182 -1.21 -6.42 -6.90
N THR A 183 -0.54 -5.51 -7.62
CA THR A 183 -1.11 -4.83 -8.79
C THR A 183 -1.47 -5.81 -9.89
N LEU A 184 -0.58 -6.76 -10.21
CA LEU A 184 -0.84 -7.83 -11.19
C LEU A 184 -2.09 -8.63 -10.83
N LEU A 185 -2.23 -9.05 -9.57
CA LEU A 185 -3.42 -9.78 -9.10
C LEU A 185 -4.70 -8.97 -9.31
N CYS A 186 -4.66 -7.67 -9.01
CA CYS A 186 -5.82 -6.79 -9.19
C CYS A 186 -6.13 -6.52 -10.66
N VAL A 187 -5.12 -6.33 -11.51
CA VAL A 187 -5.27 -6.18 -12.96
C VAL A 187 -5.92 -7.43 -13.58
N MET A 188 -5.54 -8.63 -13.13
CA MET A 188 -6.13 -9.89 -13.62
C MET A 188 -7.65 -9.98 -13.37
N LEU A 189 -8.18 -9.31 -12.35
CA LEU A 189 -9.63 -9.26 -12.09
C LEU A 189 -10.42 -8.54 -13.20
N HIS A 190 -9.75 -7.68 -13.98
CA HIS A 190 -10.35 -6.96 -15.12
C HIS A 190 -10.25 -7.73 -16.44
N SER A 191 -9.53 -8.88 -16.46
CA SER A 191 -9.37 -9.76 -17.62
C SER A 191 -8.92 -9.01 -18.90
N PRO A 192 -7.86 -8.16 -18.85
CA PRO A 192 -7.38 -7.47 -20.04
C PRO A 192 -6.87 -8.45 -21.10
N LYS A 193 -6.80 -8.01 -22.34
CA LYS A 193 -6.33 -8.82 -23.47
C LYS A 193 -4.92 -9.34 -23.26
N ARG A 194 -4.03 -8.49 -22.69
CA ARG A 194 -2.64 -8.84 -22.40
C ARG A 194 -2.17 -8.13 -21.15
N ILE A 195 -1.32 -8.82 -20.38
CA ILE A 195 -0.58 -8.24 -19.27
C ILE A 195 0.91 -8.46 -19.54
N ILE A 196 1.68 -7.38 -19.52
CA ILE A 196 3.13 -7.39 -19.66
C ILE A 196 3.73 -6.87 -18.36
N VAL A 197 4.67 -7.61 -17.77
CA VAL A 197 5.40 -7.16 -16.58
C VAL A 197 6.85 -6.94 -16.95
N CYS A 198 7.33 -5.72 -16.73
CA CYS A 198 8.72 -5.33 -16.91
C CYS A 198 9.44 -5.27 -15.55
N GLU A 199 10.50 -6.03 -15.38
CA GLU A 199 11.28 -6.10 -14.13
C GLU A 199 12.75 -6.38 -14.44
N LYS A 200 13.65 -5.76 -13.68
CA LYS A 200 15.10 -5.93 -13.82
C LYS A 200 15.63 -7.19 -13.12
N ASP A 201 14.97 -7.65 -12.07
CA ASP A 201 15.37 -8.81 -11.28
C ASP A 201 14.89 -10.09 -11.96
N ALA A 202 15.82 -10.89 -12.44
CA ALA A 202 15.55 -12.13 -13.14
C ALA A 202 14.79 -13.16 -12.27
N SER A 203 15.02 -13.18 -10.96
CA SER A 203 14.34 -14.10 -10.03
C SER A 203 12.86 -13.76 -9.89
N ARG A 204 12.51 -12.47 -9.86
CA ARG A 204 11.12 -12.00 -9.85
C ARG A 204 10.41 -12.30 -11.17
N LEU A 205 11.08 -12.11 -12.31
CA LEU A 205 10.53 -12.54 -13.60
C LEU A 205 10.28 -14.05 -13.65
N GLN A 206 11.20 -14.84 -13.12
CA GLN A 206 11.03 -16.31 -13.04
C GLN A 206 9.84 -16.69 -12.15
N PHE A 207 9.65 -15.99 -11.01
CA PHE A 207 8.48 -16.16 -10.15
C PHE A 207 7.19 -15.94 -10.93
N ILE A 208 7.08 -14.83 -11.69
CA ILE A 208 5.90 -14.53 -12.50
C ILE A 208 5.66 -15.61 -13.54
N ARG A 209 6.67 -16.00 -14.32
CA ARG A 209 6.55 -17.05 -15.34
C ARG A 209 6.07 -18.38 -14.78
N ARG A 210 6.51 -18.71 -13.56
CA ARG A 210 6.13 -19.95 -12.89
C ARG A 210 4.69 -19.93 -12.37
N HIS A 211 4.25 -18.81 -11.80
CA HIS A 211 2.96 -18.73 -11.11
C HIS A 211 1.84 -18.11 -11.95
N TYR A 212 2.19 -17.33 -12.96
CA TYR A 212 1.28 -16.62 -13.87
C TYR A 212 1.70 -16.81 -15.33
N PRO A 213 1.66 -18.04 -15.88
CA PRO A 213 2.18 -18.35 -17.22
C PRO A 213 1.50 -17.60 -18.37
N GLN A 214 0.31 -17.04 -18.14
CA GLN A 214 -0.41 -16.20 -19.09
C GLN A 214 0.12 -14.77 -19.15
N VAL A 215 1.00 -14.36 -18.23
CA VAL A 215 1.57 -13.02 -18.16
C VAL A 215 2.87 -12.96 -18.95
N LEU A 216 2.99 -12.02 -19.85
CA LEU A 216 4.22 -11.77 -20.59
C LEU A 216 5.22 -11.03 -19.70
N THR A 217 6.50 -11.40 -19.81
CA THR A 217 7.55 -10.80 -18.98
C THR A 217 8.71 -10.32 -19.83
N VAL A 218 9.27 -9.17 -19.46
CA VAL A 218 10.36 -8.56 -20.23
C VAL A 218 11.33 -7.82 -19.29
N GLN A 219 12.59 -7.72 -19.68
CA GLN A 219 13.59 -6.88 -19.01
C GLN A 219 13.51 -5.43 -19.52
N PRO A 220 14.00 -4.44 -18.73
CA PRO A 220 13.87 -3.02 -19.06
C PRO A 220 14.46 -2.64 -20.42
N GLU A 221 15.58 -3.25 -20.81
CA GLU A 221 16.31 -2.96 -22.04
C GLU A 221 15.44 -3.21 -23.28
N ASP A 222 14.64 -4.27 -23.24
CA ASP A 222 13.82 -4.71 -24.37
C ASP A 222 12.36 -4.22 -24.26
N CYS A 223 11.97 -3.64 -23.15
CA CYS A 223 10.57 -3.39 -22.79
C CYS A 223 9.81 -2.61 -23.88
N ALA A 224 10.36 -1.51 -24.37
CA ALA A 224 9.67 -0.68 -25.35
C ALA A 224 9.45 -1.40 -26.71
N ALA A 225 10.45 -2.16 -27.17
CA ALA A 225 10.32 -2.96 -28.41
C ALA A 225 9.35 -4.11 -28.21
N PHE A 226 9.44 -4.79 -27.05
CA PHE A 226 8.58 -5.90 -26.70
C PHE A 226 7.11 -5.49 -26.60
N VAL A 227 6.80 -4.37 -25.92
CA VAL A 227 5.44 -3.85 -25.81
C VAL A 227 4.87 -3.51 -27.19
N ARG A 228 5.66 -2.84 -28.06
CA ARG A 228 5.21 -2.54 -29.43
C ARG A 228 4.90 -3.80 -30.25
N ALA A 229 5.70 -4.85 -30.10
CA ALA A 229 5.50 -6.10 -30.81
C ALA A 229 4.31 -6.93 -30.28
N HIS A 230 3.92 -6.71 -29.01
CA HIS A 230 2.87 -7.49 -28.33
C HIS A 230 1.62 -6.65 -28.02
N SER A 231 1.43 -5.51 -28.65
CA SER A 231 0.24 -4.66 -28.51
C SER A 231 -0.40 -4.42 -29.88
N ASP A 232 -1.70 -4.15 -29.88
CA ASP A 232 -2.45 -3.97 -31.14
C ASP A 232 -2.27 -2.54 -31.71
N HIS A 233 -1.88 -1.58 -30.85
CA HIS A 233 -1.81 -0.16 -31.20
C HIS A 233 -0.39 0.41 -31.14
N GLY A 234 0.64 -0.46 -31.08
CA GLY A 234 2.05 -0.06 -31.05
C GLY A 234 2.52 0.49 -29.70
N GLY A 235 1.76 0.24 -28.61
CA GLY A 235 2.07 0.63 -27.24
C GLY A 235 1.07 0.04 -26.26
N ALA A 236 1.34 0.14 -24.97
CA ALA A 236 0.40 -0.27 -23.94
C ALA A 236 -0.74 0.75 -23.81
N ASP A 237 -1.98 0.26 -23.62
CA ASP A 237 -3.15 1.08 -23.40
C ASP A 237 -3.18 1.64 -21.97
N VAL A 238 -2.68 0.85 -21.02
CA VAL A 238 -2.53 1.22 -19.61
C VAL A 238 -1.12 0.91 -19.15
N VAL A 239 -0.50 1.87 -18.44
CA VAL A 239 0.82 1.69 -17.81
C VAL A 239 0.70 1.95 -16.31
N LEU A 240 1.08 0.97 -15.49
CA LEU A 240 1.10 1.03 -14.03
C LEU A 240 2.56 1.01 -13.57
N GLU A 241 3.03 2.16 -13.05
CA GLU A 241 4.39 2.31 -12.55
C GLU A 241 4.41 2.02 -11.05
N VAL A 242 5.13 0.97 -10.64
CA VAL A 242 5.24 0.51 -9.25
C VAL A 242 6.69 0.13 -8.86
N ALA A 243 7.67 0.53 -9.67
CA ALA A 243 9.09 0.27 -9.43
C ALA A 243 9.79 1.41 -8.70
N GLY A 244 9.26 2.64 -8.81
CA GLY A 244 9.92 3.84 -8.32
C GLY A 244 11.01 4.32 -9.28
N ASP A 245 12.10 4.79 -8.78
CA ASP A 245 13.09 5.69 -9.40
C ASP A 245 13.75 5.25 -10.72
N VAL A 246 13.70 3.99 -11.11
CA VAL A 246 14.65 3.45 -12.10
C VAL A 246 14.08 3.33 -13.52
N LEU A 247 12.78 3.27 -13.68
CA LEU A 247 12.16 2.93 -14.99
C LEU A 247 11.45 4.11 -15.67
N GLN A 248 11.49 5.30 -15.10
CA GLN A 248 10.68 6.44 -15.55
C GLN A 248 11.08 7.06 -16.90
N LYS A 249 12.32 6.93 -17.36
CA LYS A 249 12.84 7.78 -18.44
C LYS A 249 12.53 7.36 -19.89
N PRO A 250 12.55 6.08 -20.29
CA PRO A 250 12.34 5.74 -21.72
C PRO A 250 10.88 5.56 -22.13
N TYR A 251 9.98 5.17 -21.20
CA TYR A 251 8.63 4.69 -21.54
C TYR A 251 7.57 5.79 -21.55
N LEU A 252 7.83 6.91 -20.88
CA LEU A 252 6.91 8.04 -20.76
C LEU A 252 6.93 8.98 -21.99
N GLN A 253 7.88 8.82 -22.91
CA GLN A 253 8.02 9.71 -24.06
C GLN A 253 7.06 9.42 -25.22
N ASP A 254 6.46 8.24 -25.26
CA ASP A 254 5.49 7.88 -26.32
C ASP A 254 4.03 8.04 -25.85
N ARG A 255 3.68 9.28 -25.53
CA ARG A 255 2.38 9.67 -24.94
C ARG A 255 1.19 9.64 -25.93
N ARG A 256 1.29 9.05 -27.10
CA ARG A 256 0.31 9.36 -28.12
C ARG A 256 -1.08 8.76 -27.91
N ARG A 257 -1.30 7.76 -27.04
CA ARG A 257 -2.64 7.21 -26.74
C ARG A 257 -2.78 6.44 -25.41
N GLY A 258 -1.75 6.31 -24.57
CA GLY A 258 -1.83 5.52 -23.33
C GLY A 258 -2.34 6.32 -22.13
N ARG A 259 -3.15 5.68 -21.28
CA ARG A 259 -3.50 6.21 -19.96
C ARG A 259 -2.36 5.89 -19.01
N LEU A 260 -1.59 6.92 -18.61
CA LEU A 260 -0.62 6.80 -17.52
C LEU A 260 -1.36 7.05 -16.22
N ARG A 261 -1.32 6.07 -15.32
CA ARG A 261 -1.82 6.21 -13.95
C ARG A 261 -0.67 5.89 -12.99
N LEU A 262 -0.45 6.77 -12.05
CA LEU A 262 0.54 6.65 -10.97
C LEU A 262 -0.13 6.14 -9.73
#